data_1acc1940797e6b4f1310e2486e2a3bc6
#
_entry.id   1acc1940797e6b4f1310e2486e2a3bc6
#
_cell.length_a   1.000
_cell.length_b   1.000
_cell.length_c   1.000
_cell.angle_alpha   90.00
_cell.angle_beta   90.00
_cell.angle_gamma   90.00
#
_symmetry.space_group_name_H-M   'P 1'
#
loop_
_entity.id
_entity.type
_entity.pdbx_description
1 polymer ?
#
loop_
_entity_poly.entity_id
_entity_poly.type
_entity_poly.pdbx_seq_one_letter_code
_entity_poly.pdbx_strand_id
1 'polypeptide(L)'
;RGVALSQALFPRYSDIDTYHMATTSLDQAVRNAVAAGADIDHLALLDNFCWCSSDEPARLGQLKRAAEAIYELSVKYETPFISGKDSMFNDFKGFNENGNAVKISVPPTLLISSIGVISDIENSISIAPKAVGDLVFLLGETKDELGGSEYYDHIGHLGTNVPQVDSHTNHRLYKLYK
;
A
#
# COMPACT_ATOMS: atom_id res chain seq x y z
N ARG A 1 -19.54 16.09 10.80
CA ARG A 1 -18.37 15.77 9.95
C ARG A 1 -17.31 15.04 10.76
N GLY A 2 -16.52 14.19 10.09
CA GLY A 2 -15.38 13.49 10.67
C GLY A 2 -14.21 13.42 9.71
N VAL A 3 -13.12 12.81 10.19
CA VAL A 3 -11.92 12.54 9.40
C VAL A 3 -11.60 11.06 9.52
N ALA A 4 -11.38 10.40 8.39
CA ALA A 4 -10.81 9.07 8.34
C ALA A 4 -9.30 9.17 8.07
N LEU A 5 -8.53 8.40 8.82
CA LEU A 5 -7.11 8.20 8.62
C LEU A 5 -6.85 6.72 8.38
N SER A 6 -6.08 6.40 7.36
CA SER A 6 -5.67 5.03 7.10
C SER A 6 -4.24 4.95 6.62
N GLN A 7 -3.66 3.77 6.71
CA GLN A 7 -2.30 3.49 6.26
C GLN A 7 -2.23 2.10 5.66
N ALA A 8 -1.28 1.92 4.72
CA ALA A 8 -0.96 0.62 4.17
C ALA A 8 0.49 0.54 3.70
N LEU A 9 1.11 -0.64 3.85
CA LEU A 9 2.43 -0.97 3.33
C LEU A 9 2.55 -2.48 3.10
N PHE A 10 3.32 -2.87 2.08
CA PHE A 10 3.53 -4.27 1.70
C PHE A 10 5.00 -4.54 1.35
N PRO A 11 5.94 -4.44 2.30
CA PRO A 11 7.38 -4.52 2.01
C PRO A 11 7.80 -5.83 1.34
N ARG A 12 7.14 -6.95 1.62
CA ARG A 12 7.45 -8.25 1.01
C ARG A 12 7.12 -8.32 -0.47
N TYR A 13 6.17 -7.52 -0.95
CA TYR A 13 5.86 -7.44 -2.37
C TYR A 13 7.01 -6.82 -3.17
N SER A 14 7.83 -5.97 -2.53
CA SER A 14 8.99 -5.35 -3.18
C SER A 14 10.08 -6.33 -3.60
N ASP A 15 10.13 -7.50 -2.98
CA ASP A 15 11.07 -8.56 -3.36
C ASP A 15 10.67 -9.21 -4.71
N ILE A 16 9.42 -9.02 -5.13
CA ILE A 16 8.88 -9.51 -6.40
C ILE A 16 8.75 -8.37 -7.40
N ASP A 17 7.96 -7.32 -7.06
CA ASP A 17 7.73 -6.17 -7.95
C ASP A 17 7.39 -4.89 -7.16
N THR A 18 8.26 -3.88 -7.26
CA THR A 18 8.08 -2.60 -6.55
C THR A 18 6.97 -1.72 -7.13
N TYR A 19 6.62 -1.88 -8.42
CA TYR A 19 5.48 -1.19 -9.01
C TYR A 19 4.17 -1.67 -8.37
N HIS A 20 3.96 -2.99 -8.33
CA HIS A 20 2.76 -3.58 -7.73
C HIS A 20 2.73 -3.44 -6.20
N MET A 21 3.88 -3.45 -5.53
CA MET A 21 3.96 -3.09 -4.11
C MET A 21 3.43 -1.69 -3.87
N ALA A 22 3.84 -0.71 -4.68
CA ALA A 22 3.45 0.68 -4.53
C ALA A 22 1.97 0.92 -4.86
N THR A 23 1.46 0.34 -5.97
CA THR A 23 0.03 0.42 -6.31
C THR A 23 -0.84 -0.21 -5.25
N THR A 24 -0.47 -1.37 -4.71
CA THR A 24 -1.24 -2.04 -3.66
C THR A 24 -1.24 -1.25 -2.36
N SER A 25 -0.10 -0.64 -1.98
CA SER A 25 -0.02 0.22 -0.80
C SER A 25 -0.95 1.43 -0.92
N LEU A 26 -0.97 2.09 -2.09
CA LEU A 26 -1.85 3.23 -2.32
C LEU A 26 -3.32 2.81 -2.34
N ASP A 27 -3.66 1.77 -3.13
CA ASP A 27 -5.03 1.28 -3.23
C ASP A 27 -5.60 0.85 -1.88
N GLN A 28 -4.82 0.13 -1.08
CA GLN A 28 -5.27 -0.32 0.24
C GLN A 28 -5.48 0.85 1.22
N ALA A 29 -4.62 1.88 1.19
CA ALA A 29 -4.81 3.08 2.00
C ALA A 29 -6.10 3.82 1.62
N VAL A 30 -6.37 3.99 0.32
CA VAL A 30 -7.62 4.59 -0.17
C VAL A 30 -8.83 3.73 0.21
N ARG A 31 -8.74 2.42 -0.04
CA ARG A 31 -9.81 1.46 0.28
C ARG A 31 -10.20 1.48 1.74
N ASN A 32 -9.23 1.50 2.65
CA ASN A 32 -9.47 1.53 4.08
C ASN A 32 -10.19 2.83 4.52
N ALA A 33 -9.81 3.97 3.95
CA ALA A 33 -10.46 5.24 4.24
C ALA A 33 -11.91 5.26 3.73
N VAL A 34 -12.14 4.78 2.51
CA VAL A 34 -13.49 4.67 1.91
C VAL A 34 -14.35 3.69 2.71
N ALA A 35 -13.79 2.53 3.10
CA ALA A 35 -14.49 1.56 3.93
C ALA A 35 -14.89 2.11 5.32
N ALA A 36 -14.18 3.11 5.83
CA ALA A 36 -14.55 3.81 7.06
C ALA A 36 -15.58 4.93 6.85
N GLY A 37 -15.99 5.19 5.61
CA GLY A 37 -16.99 6.19 5.24
C GLY A 37 -16.44 7.50 4.69
N ALA A 38 -15.14 7.57 4.33
CA ALA A 38 -14.58 8.72 3.66
C ALA A 38 -15.05 8.82 2.20
N ASP A 39 -15.30 10.04 1.74
CA ASP A 39 -15.57 10.31 0.34
C ASP A 39 -14.25 10.33 -0.45
N ILE A 40 -14.12 9.47 -1.46
CA ILE A 40 -12.92 9.41 -2.31
C ILE A 40 -12.62 10.75 -3.01
N ASP A 41 -13.63 11.54 -3.32
CA ASP A 41 -13.46 12.85 -3.95
C ASP A 41 -12.89 13.91 -2.97
N HIS A 42 -12.79 13.58 -1.68
CA HIS A 42 -12.23 14.42 -0.62
C HIS A 42 -11.13 13.68 0.16
N LEU A 43 -10.27 12.99 -0.56
CA LEU A 43 -9.15 12.20 -0.06
C LEU A 43 -7.82 12.85 -0.47
N ALA A 44 -6.88 12.88 0.45
CA ALA A 44 -5.50 13.27 0.18
C ALA A 44 -4.53 12.21 0.71
N LEU A 45 -3.35 12.15 0.10
CA LEU A 45 -2.33 11.14 0.35
C LEU A 45 -1.05 11.75 0.90
N LEU A 46 -0.32 10.93 1.65
CA LEU A 46 1.07 11.15 2.06
C LEU A 46 1.86 9.88 1.74
N ASP A 47 3.06 10.05 1.22
CA ASP A 47 4.02 8.96 1.06
C ASP A 47 5.08 8.95 2.16
N ASN A 48 5.65 7.78 2.38
CA ASN A 48 6.86 7.62 3.17
C ASN A 48 7.68 6.50 2.55
N PHE A 49 8.68 6.89 1.77
CA PHE A 49 9.67 5.97 1.23
C PHE A 49 10.70 5.62 2.31
N CYS A 50 10.91 4.33 2.51
CA CYS A 50 12.01 3.79 3.29
C CYS A 50 12.82 2.86 2.37
N TRP A 51 14.00 3.32 1.95
CA TRP A 51 14.74 2.69 0.85
C TRP A 51 16.20 2.45 1.22
N CYS A 52 16.75 1.40 0.61
CA CYS A 52 18.17 1.08 0.66
C CYS A 52 19.00 2.03 -0.23
N SER A 53 20.28 1.73 -0.44
CA SER A 53 21.19 2.59 -1.23
C SER A 53 20.69 2.78 -2.65
N SER A 54 20.27 4.00 -2.98
CA SER A 54 19.78 4.37 -4.32
C SER A 54 20.89 4.69 -5.32
N ASP A 55 22.16 4.64 -4.92
CA ASP A 55 23.32 4.67 -5.80
C ASP A 55 23.57 3.32 -6.51
N GLU A 56 22.92 2.26 -6.08
CA GLU A 56 22.90 0.98 -6.76
C GLU A 56 21.86 1.00 -7.90
N PRO A 57 22.27 0.75 -9.18
CA PRO A 57 21.36 0.90 -10.34
C PRO A 57 20.07 0.08 -10.20
N ALA A 58 20.14 -1.13 -9.69
CA ALA A 58 18.95 -1.97 -9.48
C ALA A 58 17.98 -1.35 -8.46
N ARG A 59 18.53 -0.82 -7.35
CA ARG A 59 17.75 -0.18 -6.28
C ARG A 59 17.13 1.15 -6.73
N LEU A 60 17.86 1.91 -7.53
CA LEU A 60 17.35 3.12 -8.17
C LEU A 60 16.23 2.79 -9.18
N GLY A 61 16.39 1.72 -9.96
CA GLY A 61 15.36 1.23 -10.89
C GLY A 61 14.08 0.82 -10.15
N GLN A 62 14.20 0.14 -9.02
CA GLN A 62 13.08 -0.20 -8.14
C GLN A 62 12.36 1.04 -7.60
N LEU A 63 13.12 2.05 -7.14
CA LEU A 63 12.58 3.32 -6.65
C LEU A 63 11.81 4.06 -7.75
N LYS A 64 12.40 4.15 -8.94
CA LYS A 64 11.75 4.76 -10.12
C LYS A 64 10.41 4.09 -10.43
N ARG A 65 10.38 2.76 -10.47
CA ARG A 65 9.14 2.00 -10.71
C ARG A 65 8.06 2.26 -9.65
N ALA A 66 8.45 2.33 -8.38
CA ALA A 66 7.52 2.66 -7.30
C ALA A 66 6.96 4.08 -7.42
N ALA A 67 7.81 5.05 -7.79
CA ALA A 67 7.38 6.44 -8.01
C ALA A 67 6.44 6.57 -9.22
N GLU A 68 6.73 5.88 -10.33
CA GLU A 68 5.84 5.81 -11.50
C GLU A 68 4.47 5.23 -11.13
N ALA A 69 4.45 4.16 -10.33
CA ALA A 69 3.23 3.49 -9.88
C ALA A 69 2.31 4.43 -9.08
N ILE A 70 2.84 5.14 -8.09
CA ILE A 70 2.02 6.06 -7.28
C ILE A 70 1.59 7.30 -8.06
N TYR A 71 2.42 7.77 -9.01
CA TYR A 71 2.02 8.84 -9.92
C TYR A 71 0.80 8.42 -10.76
N GLU A 72 0.89 7.29 -11.46
CA GLU A 72 -0.18 6.82 -12.33
C GLU A 72 -1.48 6.55 -11.57
N LEU A 73 -1.38 5.92 -10.40
CA LEU A 73 -2.57 5.55 -9.63
C LEU A 73 -3.20 6.75 -8.92
N SER A 74 -2.41 7.67 -8.37
CA SER A 74 -2.93 8.87 -7.71
C SER A 74 -3.67 9.78 -8.70
N VAL A 75 -3.13 9.95 -9.92
CA VAL A 75 -3.81 10.67 -11.00
C VAL A 75 -5.12 9.99 -11.37
N LYS A 76 -5.12 8.66 -11.46
CA LYS A 76 -6.31 7.89 -11.84
C LYS A 76 -7.41 7.91 -10.77
N TYR A 77 -7.03 7.94 -9.50
CA TYR A 77 -7.95 8.04 -8.37
C TYR A 77 -8.34 9.48 -8.02
N GLU A 78 -7.70 10.47 -8.66
CA GLU A 78 -7.89 11.89 -8.37
C GLU A 78 -7.58 12.23 -6.90
N THR A 79 -6.65 11.47 -6.29
CA THR A 79 -6.26 11.62 -4.88
C THR A 79 -4.85 12.24 -4.79
N PRO A 80 -4.74 13.56 -4.50
CA PRO A 80 -3.45 14.24 -4.53
C PRO A 80 -2.56 13.87 -3.35
N PHE A 81 -1.25 13.79 -3.60
CA PHE A 81 -0.25 13.84 -2.54
C PHE A 81 -0.11 15.26 -2.02
N ILE A 82 -0.25 15.45 -0.71
CA ILE A 82 -0.15 16.76 -0.04
C ILE A 82 1.08 16.87 0.85
N SER A 83 1.75 15.77 1.12
CA SER A 83 2.99 15.69 1.89
C SER A 83 3.70 14.39 1.54
N GLY A 84 4.97 14.31 1.87
CA GLY A 84 5.78 13.12 1.71
C GLY A 84 7.03 13.16 2.58
N LYS A 85 7.65 12.01 2.77
CA LYS A 85 8.89 11.86 3.50
C LYS A 85 9.72 10.74 2.89
N ASP A 86 11.00 11.01 2.66
CA ASP A 86 11.94 10.07 2.09
C ASP A 86 13.03 9.70 3.11
N SER A 87 13.28 8.41 3.26
CA SER A 87 14.44 7.87 3.95
C SER A 87 15.19 6.97 3.00
N MET A 88 16.34 7.45 2.54
CA MET A 88 17.23 6.73 1.63
C MET A 88 18.46 6.21 2.37
N PHE A 89 19.19 5.28 1.75
CA PHE A 89 20.42 4.69 2.29
C PHE A 89 20.23 4.01 3.65
N ASN A 90 19.07 3.41 3.87
CA ASN A 90 18.79 2.63 5.08
C ASN A 90 19.47 1.26 5.00
N ASP A 91 20.77 1.26 5.10
CA ASP A 91 21.60 0.07 5.11
C ASP A 91 22.41 0.00 6.41
N PHE A 92 22.38 -1.14 7.07
CA PHE A 92 23.37 -1.44 8.08
C PHE A 92 24.67 -1.86 7.39
N LYS A 93 25.78 -1.25 7.77
CA LYS A 93 27.13 -1.63 7.35
C LYS A 93 27.97 -1.90 8.59
N GLY A 94 28.53 -3.10 8.68
CA GLY A 94 29.30 -3.54 9.87
C GLY A 94 30.07 -4.81 9.57
N PHE A 95 30.37 -5.55 10.63
CA PHE A 95 31.11 -6.81 10.54
C PHE A 95 30.32 -7.91 11.25
N ASN A 96 30.41 -9.13 10.74
CA ASN A 96 29.87 -10.30 11.41
C ASN A 96 30.85 -10.80 12.51
N GLU A 97 30.47 -11.85 13.23
CA GLU A 97 31.25 -12.46 14.30
C GLU A 97 32.64 -12.92 13.85
N ASN A 98 32.84 -13.21 12.57
CA ASN A 98 34.13 -13.64 11.99
C ASN A 98 34.98 -12.46 11.47
N GLY A 99 34.53 -11.20 11.68
CA GLY A 99 35.23 -10.01 11.23
C GLY A 99 35.04 -9.69 9.73
N ASN A 100 34.16 -10.38 9.02
CA ASN A 100 33.85 -10.09 7.61
C ASN A 100 32.86 -8.93 7.49
N ALA A 101 33.09 -8.04 6.52
CA ALA A 101 32.18 -6.95 6.24
C ALA A 101 30.78 -7.46 5.84
N VAL A 102 29.76 -6.87 6.44
CA VAL A 102 28.34 -7.20 6.19
C VAL A 102 27.59 -5.93 5.85
N LYS A 103 26.75 -6.01 4.83
CA LYS A 103 25.73 -5.00 4.51
C LYS A 103 24.35 -5.64 4.59
N ILE A 104 23.46 -5.07 5.38
CA ILE A 104 22.05 -5.47 5.49
C ILE A 104 21.22 -4.28 5.06
N SER A 105 20.56 -4.41 3.92
CA SER A 105 19.69 -3.37 3.36
C SER A 105 18.26 -3.55 3.85
N VAL A 106 17.57 -2.44 4.14
CA VAL A 106 16.13 -2.47 4.35
C VAL A 106 15.44 -2.93 3.05
N PRO A 107 14.40 -3.78 3.11
CA PRO A 107 13.57 -4.04 1.94
C PRO A 107 12.98 -2.72 1.42
N PRO A 108 12.93 -2.49 0.10
CA PRO A 108 12.23 -1.36 -0.46
C PRO A 108 10.80 -1.28 0.08
N THR A 109 10.48 -0.21 0.78
CA THR A 109 9.19 -0.06 1.48
C THR A 109 8.59 1.29 1.16
N LEU A 110 7.29 1.28 0.85
CA LEU A 110 6.49 2.47 0.68
C LEU A 110 5.27 2.38 1.58
N LEU A 111 5.22 3.24 2.60
CA LEU A 111 4.03 3.46 3.40
C LEU A 111 3.20 4.57 2.77
N ILE A 112 1.96 4.29 2.46
CA ILE A 112 1.00 5.30 2.05
C ILE A 112 0.03 5.56 3.22
N SER A 113 -0.13 6.83 3.56
CA SER A 113 -1.19 7.28 4.46
C SER A 113 -2.25 8.03 3.66
N SER A 114 -3.51 7.85 3.99
CA SER A 114 -4.59 8.66 3.44
C SER A 114 -5.38 9.36 4.53
N ILE A 115 -5.84 10.57 4.20
CA ILE A 115 -6.73 11.36 5.03
C ILE A 115 -7.94 11.74 4.20
N GLY A 116 -9.14 11.45 4.71
CA GLY A 116 -10.39 11.72 4.02
C GLY A 116 -11.43 12.35 4.91
N VAL A 117 -12.38 13.04 4.30
CA VAL A 117 -13.50 13.67 5.01
C VAL A 117 -14.68 12.71 5.03
N ILE A 118 -15.26 12.52 6.22
CA ILE A 118 -16.55 11.85 6.42
C ILE A 118 -17.59 12.97 6.57
N SER A 119 -18.54 13.02 5.64
CA SER A 119 -19.55 14.08 5.59
C SER A 119 -20.47 14.06 6.80
N ASP A 120 -20.85 12.86 7.23
CA ASP A 120 -21.66 12.61 8.42
C ASP A 120 -21.05 11.46 9.24
N ILE A 121 -20.54 11.79 10.40
CA ILE A 121 -19.87 10.82 11.29
C ILE A 121 -20.84 9.74 11.83
N GLU A 122 -22.13 10.02 11.86
CA GLU A 122 -23.13 9.04 12.32
C GLU A 122 -23.28 7.89 11.32
N ASN A 123 -22.91 8.10 10.06
CA ASN A 123 -22.87 7.08 9.02
C ASN A 123 -21.55 6.33 8.93
N SER A 124 -20.59 6.63 9.81
CA SER A 124 -19.32 5.90 9.83
C SER A 124 -19.51 4.43 10.19
N ILE A 125 -18.74 3.56 9.52
CA ILE A 125 -18.85 2.12 9.69
C ILE A 125 -17.61 1.58 10.42
N SER A 126 -17.83 0.52 11.18
CA SER A 126 -16.75 -0.26 11.82
C SER A 126 -16.76 -1.69 11.28
N ILE A 127 -15.65 -2.40 11.45
CA ILE A 127 -15.50 -3.80 11.04
C ILE A 127 -16.38 -4.79 11.82
N ALA A 128 -16.99 -4.35 12.93
CA ALA A 128 -17.82 -5.23 13.75
C ALA A 128 -19.16 -5.54 13.04
N PRO A 129 -19.57 -6.82 12.93
CA PRO A 129 -20.93 -7.19 12.51
C PRO A 129 -21.97 -6.50 13.40
N LYS A 130 -23.09 -6.06 12.83
CA LYS A 130 -24.08 -5.24 13.55
C LYS A 130 -25.24 -6.06 14.11
N ALA A 131 -25.73 -7.03 13.33
CA ALA A 131 -26.87 -7.83 13.72
C ALA A 131 -26.72 -9.29 13.33
N VAL A 132 -27.34 -10.18 14.08
CA VAL A 132 -27.44 -11.61 13.73
C VAL A 132 -28.34 -11.75 12.50
N GLY A 133 -27.85 -12.43 11.47
CA GLY A 133 -28.55 -12.62 10.20
C GLY A 133 -28.16 -11.63 9.12
N ASP A 134 -27.27 -10.68 9.39
CA ASP A 134 -26.71 -9.81 8.35
C ASP A 134 -26.03 -10.63 7.25
N LEU A 135 -26.21 -10.22 6.01
CA LEU A 135 -25.56 -10.83 4.85
C LEU A 135 -24.15 -10.28 4.69
N VAL A 136 -23.20 -11.17 4.39
CA VAL A 136 -21.82 -10.80 4.11
C VAL A 136 -21.56 -10.93 2.62
N PHE A 137 -21.08 -9.86 2.02
CA PHE A 137 -20.74 -9.81 0.59
C PHE A 137 -19.25 -9.60 0.40
N LEU A 138 -18.67 -10.28 -0.59
CA LEU A 138 -17.33 -10.00 -1.10
C LEU A 138 -17.45 -9.07 -2.30
N LEU A 139 -16.84 -7.88 -2.22
CA LEU A 139 -16.80 -6.94 -3.32
C LEU A 139 -15.48 -7.10 -4.09
N GLY A 140 -15.57 -7.34 -5.39
CA GLY A 140 -14.43 -7.56 -6.28
C GLY A 140 -14.13 -9.03 -6.52
N GLU A 141 -13.03 -9.28 -7.21
CA GLU A 141 -12.56 -10.63 -7.57
C GLU A 141 -11.38 -11.05 -6.70
N THR A 142 -11.36 -12.32 -6.31
CA THR A 142 -10.19 -12.97 -5.72
C THR A 142 -9.42 -13.67 -6.82
N LYS A 143 -8.12 -13.39 -6.93
CA LYS A 143 -7.23 -13.91 -7.96
C LYS A 143 -6.14 -14.79 -7.34
N ASP A 144 -5.50 -15.59 -8.17
CA ASP A 144 -4.32 -16.38 -7.76
C ASP A 144 -3.06 -15.50 -7.77
N GLU A 145 -2.93 -14.66 -6.74
CA GLU A 145 -1.88 -13.65 -6.57
C GLU A 145 -1.33 -13.72 -5.13
N LEU A 146 -0.74 -14.86 -4.76
CA LEU A 146 -0.29 -15.14 -3.40
C LEU A 146 1.16 -14.75 -3.10
N GLY A 147 1.91 -14.24 -4.08
CA GLY A 147 3.30 -13.84 -3.90
C GLY A 147 3.45 -12.78 -2.81
N GLY A 148 4.44 -12.97 -1.93
CA GLY A 148 4.69 -12.09 -0.79
C GLY A 148 3.63 -12.11 0.31
N SER A 149 2.66 -13.01 0.26
CA SER A 149 1.61 -13.15 1.28
C SER A 149 2.13 -13.81 2.56
N GLU A 150 1.44 -13.55 3.68
CA GLU A 150 1.70 -14.21 4.95
C GLU A 150 1.50 -15.74 4.86
N TYR A 151 0.59 -16.20 3.99
CA TYR A 151 0.40 -17.62 3.75
C TYR A 151 1.65 -18.25 3.13
N TYR A 152 2.23 -17.63 2.09
CA TYR A 152 3.45 -18.13 1.48
C TYR A 152 4.65 -18.02 2.43
N ASP A 153 4.72 -16.99 3.25
CA ASP A 153 5.74 -16.90 4.29
C ASP A 153 5.66 -18.08 5.28
N HIS A 154 4.46 -18.37 5.75
CA HIS A 154 4.24 -19.48 6.70
C HIS A 154 4.73 -20.83 6.16
N ILE A 155 4.61 -21.07 4.86
CA ILE A 155 5.07 -22.30 4.23
C ILE A 155 6.48 -22.19 3.58
N GLY A 156 7.21 -21.10 3.86
CA GLY A 156 8.59 -20.90 3.40
C GLY A 156 8.74 -20.53 1.92
N HIS A 157 7.71 -19.94 1.32
CA HIS A 157 7.73 -19.48 -0.07
C HIS A 157 7.64 -17.96 -0.19
N LEU A 158 8.21 -17.40 -1.25
CA LEU A 158 8.00 -16.00 -1.64
C LEU A 158 6.92 -15.87 -2.73
N GLY A 159 6.93 -16.78 -3.69
CA GLY A 159 6.10 -16.71 -4.90
C GLY A 159 6.72 -15.84 -5.99
N THR A 160 5.98 -15.67 -7.08
CA THR A 160 6.46 -14.95 -8.28
C THR A 160 5.54 -13.83 -8.74
N ASN A 161 4.34 -13.73 -8.18
CA ASN A 161 3.34 -12.74 -8.53
C ASN A 161 2.69 -12.15 -7.29
N VAL A 162 2.49 -10.86 -7.29
CA VAL A 162 1.81 -10.10 -6.23
C VAL A 162 0.48 -9.55 -6.75
N PRO A 163 -0.45 -9.16 -5.86
CA PRO A 163 -1.71 -8.54 -6.28
C PRO A 163 -1.51 -7.35 -7.22
N GLN A 164 -2.29 -7.36 -8.30
CA GLN A 164 -2.30 -6.29 -9.31
C GLN A 164 -3.59 -5.48 -9.18
N VAL A 165 -3.42 -4.19 -8.97
CA VAL A 165 -4.55 -3.27 -8.80
C VAL A 165 -5.24 -3.02 -10.14
N ASP A 166 -6.51 -3.39 -10.27
CA ASP A 166 -7.39 -2.90 -11.33
C ASP A 166 -7.94 -1.52 -10.95
N SER A 167 -7.17 -0.51 -11.27
CA SER A 167 -7.47 0.87 -10.90
C SER A 167 -8.80 1.39 -11.47
N HIS A 168 -9.23 0.89 -12.63
CA HIS A 168 -10.50 1.32 -13.23
C HIS A 168 -11.69 0.76 -12.46
N THR A 169 -11.69 -0.54 -12.21
CA THR A 169 -12.74 -1.22 -11.47
C THR A 169 -12.80 -0.73 -10.03
N ASN A 170 -11.64 -0.61 -9.37
CA ASN A 170 -11.58 -0.18 -7.98
C ASN A 170 -12.06 1.27 -7.80
N HIS A 171 -11.65 2.21 -8.67
CA HIS A 171 -12.10 3.59 -8.60
C HIS A 171 -13.62 3.72 -8.75
N ARG A 172 -14.20 2.99 -9.70
CA ARG A 172 -15.66 2.93 -9.85
C ARG A 172 -16.34 2.37 -8.60
N LEU A 173 -15.80 1.29 -8.05
CA LEU A 173 -16.33 0.68 -6.84
C LEU A 173 -16.32 1.65 -5.66
N TYR A 174 -15.20 2.36 -5.44
CA TYR A 174 -15.07 3.33 -4.36
C TYR A 174 -16.04 4.52 -4.52
N LYS A 175 -16.28 4.97 -5.74
CA LYS A 175 -17.30 6.01 -6.00
C LYS A 175 -18.74 5.53 -5.78
N LEU A 176 -19.01 4.25 -5.91
CA LEU A 176 -20.33 3.67 -5.65
C LEU A 176 -20.58 3.38 -4.17
N TYR A 177 -19.53 3.32 -3.38
CA TYR A 177 -19.60 2.97 -1.96
C TYR A 177 -19.86 4.18 -1.04
N LYS A 178 -20.19 5.34 -1.62
CA LYS A 178 -20.55 6.58 -0.92
C LYS A 178 -21.80 6.45 -0.05
#